data_21cf3c560c2fa7114a79d957698c415f
#
_entry.id   21cf3c560c2fa7114a79d957698c415f
#
_cell.length_a   1.000
_cell.length_b   1.000
_cell.length_c   1.000
_cell.angle_alpha   90.00
_cell.angle_beta   90.00
_cell.angle_gamma   90.00
#
_symmetry.space_group_name_H-M   'P 1'
#
loop_
_entity.id
_entity.type
_entity.pdbx_description
1 polymer ?
#
loop_
_entity_poly.entity_id
_entity_poly.type
_entity_poly.pdbx_seq_one_letter_code
_entity_poly.pdbx_strand_id
1 'polypeptide(L)'
;MSEVKIKVVEDLPGVGPAIADKLREAGYDTLEAIGTQAPGTLSDATGIGKESCAKFVLEARKAADIGSFLTGTELMEKRATVGKLTTSSSTFDELLGGGVETQSITEFYGQYGSGKTQFILQLAVNATLPVEQGGLGGEVAIIDTENTFR
;
A
#
# COMPACT_ATOMS: atom_id res chain seq x y z
N MET A 1 17.31 27.50 -6.90
CA MET A 1 16.74 27.26 -5.55
C MET A 1 16.64 25.76 -5.41
N SER A 2 17.40 25.15 -4.50
CA SER A 2 17.35 23.70 -4.27
C SER A 2 15.96 23.35 -3.72
N GLU A 3 15.19 22.55 -4.44
CA GLU A 3 13.95 21.97 -3.94
C GLU A 3 14.30 21.16 -2.68
N VAL A 4 13.74 21.55 -1.55
CA VAL A 4 13.85 20.79 -0.31
C VAL A 4 13.10 19.49 -0.53
N LYS A 5 13.82 18.38 -0.61
CA LYS A 5 13.22 17.07 -0.87
C LYS A 5 12.54 16.61 0.43
N ILE A 6 11.21 16.69 0.47
CA ILE A 6 10.38 16.22 1.58
C ILE A 6 10.51 14.69 1.67
N LYS A 7 11.01 14.16 2.79
CA LYS A 7 11.21 12.72 3.01
C LYS A 7 10.48 12.19 4.23
N VAL A 8 10.27 13.04 5.21
CA VAL A 8 9.62 12.71 6.48
C VAL A 8 8.53 13.72 6.81
N VAL A 9 7.69 13.41 7.76
CA VAL A 9 6.52 14.23 8.14
C VAL A 9 6.93 15.64 8.57
N GLU A 10 8.07 15.79 9.21
CA GLU A 10 8.62 17.07 9.67
C GLU A 10 9.05 17.99 8.53
N ASP A 11 9.35 17.45 7.37
CA ASP A 11 9.74 18.23 6.20
C ASP A 11 8.53 18.93 5.53
N LEU A 12 7.30 18.54 5.91
CA LEU A 12 6.09 19.12 5.35
C LEU A 12 5.97 20.60 5.73
N PRO A 13 5.69 21.48 4.78
CA PRO A 13 5.55 22.91 5.03
C PRO A 13 4.48 23.21 6.08
N GLY A 14 4.89 23.84 7.19
CA GLY A 14 4.02 24.20 8.30
C GLY A 14 3.88 23.12 9.38
N VAL A 15 4.57 22.00 9.24
CA VAL A 15 4.65 20.98 10.30
C VAL A 15 5.85 21.28 11.18
N GLY A 16 5.57 21.80 12.38
CA GLY A 16 6.56 21.94 13.45
C GLY A 16 6.52 20.73 14.39
N PRO A 17 7.46 20.63 15.36
CA PRO A 17 7.56 19.46 16.25
C PRO A 17 6.23 19.08 16.92
N ALA A 18 5.51 20.05 17.47
CA ALA A 18 4.22 19.80 18.14
C ALA A 18 3.12 19.27 17.19
N ILE A 19 3.17 19.62 15.91
CA ILE A 19 2.24 19.12 14.90
C ILE A 19 2.67 17.70 14.45
N ALA A 20 3.96 17.47 14.29
CA ALA A 20 4.50 16.16 13.98
C ALA A 20 4.16 15.13 15.07
N ASP A 21 4.29 15.52 16.34
CA ASP A 21 3.92 14.66 17.47
C ASP A 21 2.43 14.29 17.44
N LYS A 22 1.54 15.26 17.21
CA LYS A 22 0.09 15.00 17.06
C LYS A 22 -0.24 14.06 15.90
N LEU A 23 0.46 14.21 14.77
CA LEU A 23 0.29 13.31 13.62
C LEU A 23 0.72 11.89 13.97
N ARG A 24 1.87 11.71 14.63
CA ARG A 24 2.36 10.40 15.08
C ARG A 24 1.47 9.75 16.13
N GLU A 25 1.04 10.50 17.14
CA GLU A 25 0.12 10.00 18.18
C GLU A 25 -1.20 9.49 17.58
N ALA A 26 -1.64 10.09 16.45
CA ALA A 26 -2.80 9.65 15.70
C ALA A 26 -2.49 8.54 14.67
N GLY A 27 -1.24 8.03 14.60
CA GLY A 27 -0.83 6.95 13.70
C GLY A 27 -0.44 7.39 12.29
N TYR A 28 -0.21 8.69 12.07
CA TYR A 28 0.21 9.25 10.76
C TYR A 28 1.70 9.60 10.79
N ASP A 29 2.55 8.59 10.72
CA ASP A 29 4.00 8.69 10.83
C ASP A 29 4.74 8.71 9.47
N THR A 30 4.01 8.48 8.37
CA THR A 30 4.55 8.48 7.01
C THR A 30 3.82 9.49 6.10
N LEU A 31 4.50 9.92 5.04
CA LEU A 31 3.89 10.81 4.03
C LEU A 31 2.72 10.13 3.31
N GLU A 32 2.83 8.83 3.07
CA GLU A 32 1.79 8.01 2.46
C GLU A 32 0.55 7.94 3.35
N ALA A 33 0.74 7.72 4.65
CA ALA A 33 -0.36 7.68 5.62
C ALA A 33 -1.15 8.99 5.65
N ILE A 34 -0.46 10.13 5.60
CA ILE A 34 -1.08 11.47 5.53
C ILE A 34 -1.71 11.71 4.16
N GLY A 35 -0.98 11.42 3.07
CA GLY A 35 -1.38 11.72 1.70
C GLY A 35 -2.64 10.96 1.24
N THR A 36 -2.92 9.80 1.83
CA THR A 36 -4.11 8.99 1.50
C THR A 36 -5.37 9.43 2.25
N GLN A 37 -5.25 10.29 3.28
CA GLN A 37 -6.40 10.71 4.09
C GLN A 37 -7.24 11.81 3.44
N ALA A 38 -8.51 11.88 3.84
CA ALA A 38 -9.31 13.07 3.61
C ALA A 38 -8.93 14.14 4.67
N PRO A 39 -8.84 15.44 4.30
CA PRO A 39 -8.49 16.51 5.24
C PRO A 39 -9.37 16.58 6.49
N GLY A 40 -10.67 16.23 6.36
CA GLY A 40 -11.60 16.16 7.48
C GLY A 40 -11.23 15.07 8.48
N THR A 41 -10.99 13.85 7.99
CA THR A 41 -10.60 12.69 8.80
C THR A 41 -9.30 12.96 9.57
N LEU A 42 -8.31 13.55 8.89
CA LEU A 42 -7.04 13.93 9.51
C LEU A 42 -7.23 15.00 10.59
N SER A 43 -8.11 16.00 10.34
CA SER A 43 -8.45 17.04 11.30
C SER A 43 -9.12 16.47 12.55
N ASP A 44 -10.09 15.58 12.36
CA ASP A 44 -10.85 14.96 13.46
C ASP A 44 -9.95 14.07 14.34
N ALA A 45 -9.03 13.33 13.72
CA ALA A 45 -8.11 12.44 14.42
C ALA A 45 -7.01 13.17 15.18
N THR A 46 -6.52 14.31 14.66
CA THR A 46 -5.33 15.01 15.22
C THR A 46 -5.67 16.27 16.00
N GLY A 47 -6.90 16.79 15.85
CA GLY A 47 -7.29 18.10 16.38
C GLY A 47 -6.60 19.29 15.68
N ILE A 48 -5.97 19.07 14.52
CA ILE A 48 -5.34 20.12 13.70
C ILE A 48 -6.42 20.76 12.81
N GLY A 49 -6.35 22.07 12.59
CA GLY A 49 -7.33 22.77 11.76
C GLY A 49 -7.43 22.20 10.34
N LYS A 50 -8.65 22.06 9.82
CA LYS A 50 -8.95 21.42 8.52
C LYS A 50 -8.18 22.03 7.34
N GLU A 51 -7.98 23.35 7.34
CA GLU A 51 -7.20 24.04 6.30
C GLU A 51 -5.72 23.64 6.30
N SER A 52 -5.13 23.47 7.50
CA SER A 52 -3.76 22.99 7.66
C SER A 52 -3.65 21.55 7.22
N CYS A 53 -4.60 20.69 7.62
CA CYS A 53 -4.66 19.29 7.17
C CYS A 53 -4.77 19.19 5.65
N ALA A 54 -5.57 20.05 5.00
CA ALA A 54 -5.68 20.06 3.54
C ALA A 54 -4.32 20.37 2.86
N LYS A 55 -3.54 21.30 3.41
CA LYS A 55 -2.19 21.60 2.92
C LYS A 55 -1.24 20.43 3.14
N PHE A 56 -1.26 19.82 4.32
CA PHE A 56 -0.40 18.68 4.64
C PHE A 56 -0.70 17.48 3.73
N VAL A 57 -1.97 17.14 3.52
CA VAL A 57 -2.38 16.08 2.60
C VAL A 57 -1.91 16.37 1.17
N LEU A 58 -2.06 17.60 0.69
CA LEU A 58 -1.65 17.97 -0.66
C LEU A 58 -0.12 17.84 -0.85
N GLU A 59 0.67 18.36 0.09
CA GLU A 59 2.12 18.31 -0.01
C GLU A 59 2.66 16.88 0.23
N ALA A 60 2.04 16.12 1.14
CA ALA A 60 2.36 14.72 1.34
C ALA A 60 2.07 13.88 0.09
N ARG A 61 0.95 14.10 -0.61
CA ARG A 61 0.62 13.45 -1.89
C ARG A 61 1.67 13.71 -2.96
N LYS A 62 2.10 14.98 -3.10
CA LYS A 62 3.15 15.33 -4.05
C LYS A 62 4.47 14.66 -3.71
N ALA A 63 4.86 14.69 -2.45
CA ALA A 63 6.13 14.14 -2.00
C ALA A 63 6.18 12.60 -2.10
N ALA A 64 5.07 11.93 -1.81
CA ALA A 64 4.90 10.47 -1.92
C ALA A 64 4.48 9.99 -3.32
N ASP A 65 4.39 10.89 -4.32
CA ASP A 65 3.96 10.60 -5.71
C ASP A 65 2.59 9.89 -5.78
N ILE A 66 1.66 10.30 -4.90
CA ILE A 66 0.31 9.73 -4.84
C ILE A 66 -0.63 10.49 -5.76
N GLY A 67 -1.13 9.81 -6.79
CA GLY A 67 -2.14 10.35 -7.70
C GLY A 67 -1.63 11.40 -8.68
N SER A 68 -0.32 11.40 -8.99
CA SER A 68 0.23 12.18 -10.07
C SER A 68 -0.27 11.67 -11.44
N PHE A 69 -0.41 12.59 -12.39
CA PHE A 69 -0.65 12.20 -13.78
C PHE A 69 0.65 11.63 -14.35
N LEU A 70 0.60 10.42 -14.84
CA LEU A 70 1.71 9.74 -15.51
C LEU A 70 1.40 9.63 -17.00
N THR A 71 2.42 9.75 -17.83
CA THR A 71 2.34 9.34 -19.23
C THR A 71 2.24 7.82 -19.33
N GLY A 72 1.75 7.30 -20.46
CA GLY A 72 1.70 5.85 -20.67
C GLY A 72 3.07 5.18 -20.56
N THR A 73 4.13 5.84 -20.99
CA THR A 73 5.52 5.35 -20.89
C THR A 73 5.96 5.24 -19.43
N GLU A 74 5.79 6.29 -18.64
CA GLU A 74 6.13 6.31 -17.21
C GLU A 74 5.34 5.25 -16.44
N LEU A 75 4.05 5.05 -16.79
CA LEU A 75 3.23 4.01 -16.20
C LEU A 75 3.77 2.61 -16.53
N MET A 76 4.19 2.37 -17.78
CA MET A 76 4.78 1.10 -18.19
C MET A 76 6.10 0.82 -17.45
N GLU A 77 6.98 1.83 -17.30
CA GLU A 77 8.21 1.71 -16.54
C GLU A 77 7.94 1.37 -15.07
N LYS A 78 6.96 2.06 -14.45
CA LYS A 78 6.52 1.80 -13.08
C LYS A 78 5.95 0.36 -12.93
N ARG A 79 5.16 -0.10 -13.90
CA ARG A 79 4.62 -1.48 -13.91
C ARG A 79 5.69 -2.55 -14.13
N ALA A 80 6.78 -2.24 -14.80
CA ALA A 80 7.89 -3.18 -14.98
C ALA A 80 8.60 -3.54 -13.66
N THR A 81 8.44 -2.72 -12.61
CA THR A 81 8.99 -2.98 -11.27
C THR A 81 8.04 -3.73 -10.34
N VAL A 82 6.80 -4.01 -10.78
CA VAL A 82 5.83 -4.77 -10.00
C VAL A 82 6.26 -6.23 -9.91
N GLY A 83 6.43 -6.73 -8.69
CA GLY A 83 6.77 -8.13 -8.44
C GLY A 83 5.58 -9.06 -8.69
N LYS A 84 5.88 -10.34 -8.84
CA LYS A 84 4.89 -11.39 -9.01
C LYS A 84 5.08 -12.46 -7.93
N LEU A 85 3.99 -12.88 -7.33
CA LEU A 85 3.94 -13.98 -6.39
C LEU A 85 3.41 -15.22 -7.10
N THR A 86 4.17 -16.32 -7.09
CA THR A 86 3.72 -17.58 -7.69
C THR A 86 2.48 -18.13 -6.99
N THR A 87 1.59 -18.71 -7.77
CA THR A 87 0.44 -19.48 -7.28
C THR A 87 0.79 -20.94 -6.97
N SER A 88 2.02 -21.36 -7.24
CA SER A 88 2.49 -22.77 -7.26
C SER A 88 1.89 -23.61 -8.39
N SER A 89 1.17 -22.99 -9.31
CA SER A 89 0.65 -23.64 -10.52
C SER A 89 1.17 -22.90 -11.75
N SER A 90 2.08 -23.53 -12.49
CA SER A 90 2.69 -22.92 -13.70
C SER A 90 1.65 -22.46 -14.72
N THR A 91 0.60 -23.25 -14.94
CA THR A 91 -0.48 -22.91 -15.87
C THR A 91 -1.27 -21.67 -15.39
N PHE A 92 -1.48 -21.55 -14.08
CA PHE A 92 -2.20 -20.41 -13.54
C PHE A 92 -1.31 -19.16 -13.48
N ASP A 93 -0.02 -19.33 -13.17
CA ASP A 93 0.95 -18.25 -13.26
C ASP A 93 1.08 -17.70 -14.67
N GLU A 94 1.11 -18.59 -15.70
CA GLU A 94 1.11 -18.18 -17.10
C GLU A 94 -0.15 -17.37 -17.46
N LEU A 95 -1.33 -17.82 -17.03
CA LEU A 95 -2.60 -17.11 -17.22
C LEU A 95 -2.58 -15.71 -16.60
N LEU A 96 -1.94 -15.55 -15.43
CA LEU A 96 -1.79 -14.29 -14.73
C LEU A 96 -0.58 -13.45 -15.19
N GLY A 97 0.13 -13.89 -16.21
CA GLY A 97 1.32 -13.21 -16.71
C GLY A 97 2.50 -13.27 -15.74
N GLY A 98 2.66 -14.38 -15.03
CA GLY A 98 3.78 -14.67 -14.12
C GLY A 98 3.41 -14.80 -12.64
N GLY A 99 2.13 -14.71 -12.29
CA GLY A 99 1.62 -14.82 -10.91
C GLY A 99 0.83 -13.61 -10.45
N VAL A 100 0.47 -13.59 -9.18
CA VAL A 100 -0.31 -12.51 -8.56
C VAL A 100 0.56 -11.26 -8.36
N GLU A 101 0.09 -10.10 -8.82
CA GLU A 101 0.86 -8.85 -8.74
C GLU A 101 1.03 -8.37 -7.30
N THR A 102 2.24 -7.93 -6.94
CA THR A 102 2.49 -7.16 -5.73
C THR A 102 1.99 -5.72 -5.89
N GLN A 103 1.92 -4.95 -4.80
CA GLN A 103 1.47 -3.54 -4.80
C GLN A 103 0.05 -3.35 -5.38
N SER A 104 -0.77 -4.38 -5.33
CA SER A 104 -2.13 -4.37 -5.86
C SER A 104 -3.12 -5.05 -4.90
N ILE A 105 -4.40 -4.76 -5.08
CA ILE A 105 -5.49 -5.49 -4.42
C ILE A 105 -6.02 -6.49 -5.44
N THR A 106 -5.98 -7.79 -5.09
CA THR A 106 -6.50 -8.86 -5.94
C THR A 106 -7.70 -9.51 -5.25
N GLU A 107 -8.82 -9.60 -5.96
CA GLU A 107 -10.03 -10.26 -5.48
C GLU A 107 -10.21 -11.61 -6.19
N PHE A 108 -10.54 -12.65 -5.41
CA PHE A 108 -10.95 -13.96 -5.92
C PHE A 108 -12.41 -14.20 -5.58
N TYR A 109 -13.24 -14.36 -6.59
CA TYR A 109 -14.65 -14.65 -6.43
C TYR A 109 -15.06 -15.92 -7.15
N GLY A 110 -16.15 -16.55 -6.71
CA GLY A 110 -16.65 -17.80 -7.29
C GLY A 110 -17.66 -18.48 -6.39
N GLN A 111 -18.25 -19.56 -6.84
CA GLN A 111 -19.24 -20.33 -6.11
C GLN A 111 -18.70 -20.88 -4.78
N TYR A 112 -19.62 -21.23 -3.88
CA TYR A 112 -19.27 -21.94 -2.65
C TYR A 112 -18.54 -23.27 -2.99
N GLY A 113 -17.49 -23.58 -2.22
CA GLY A 113 -16.71 -24.81 -2.44
C GLY A 113 -15.73 -24.77 -3.62
N SER A 114 -15.57 -23.63 -4.34
CA SER A 114 -14.65 -23.52 -5.48
C SER A 114 -13.16 -23.43 -5.11
N GLY A 115 -12.80 -23.50 -3.84
CA GLY A 115 -11.41 -23.50 -3.40
C GLY A 115 -10.79 -22.13 -3.15
N LYS A 116 -11.57 -21.03 -3.19
CA LYS A 116 -11.05 -19.66 -2.99
C LYS A 116 -10.18 -19.50 -1.75
N THR A 117 -10.69 -19.93 -0.59
CA THR A 117 -9.98 -19.84 0.68
C THR A 117 -8.70 -20.67 0.66
N GLN A 118 -8.75 -21.89 0.10
CA GLN A 118 -7.56 -22.74 -0.02
C GLN A 118 -6.50 -22.09 -0.91
N PHE A 119 -6.93 -21.45 -1.98
CA PHE A 119 -6.04 -20.72 -2.88
C PHE A 119 -5.37 -19.53 -2.17
N ILE A 120 -6.14 -18.73 -1.41
CA ILE A 120 -5.60 -17.61 -0.63
C ILE A 120 -4.61 -18.11 0.45
N LEU A 121 -4.90 -19.22 1.12
CA LEU A 121 -3.98 -19.82 2.09
C LEU A 121 -2.69 -20.30 1.43
N GLN A 122 -2.77 -20.87 0.22
CA GLN A 122 -1.58 -21.25 -0.54
C GLN A 122 -0.74 -20.02 -0.92
N LEU A 123 -1.38 -18.92 -1.35
CA LEU A 123 -0.67 -17.67 -1.60
C LEU A 123 -0.01 -17.11 -0.33
N ALA A 124 -0.67 -17.22 0.81
CA ALA A 124 -0.10 -16.80 2.09
C ALA A 124 1.18 -17.58 2.42
N VAL A 125 1.18 -18.90 2.21
CA VAL A 125 2.40 -19.72 2.37
C VAL A 125 3.46 -19.28 1.36
N ASN A 126 3.09 -19.15 0.09
CA ASN A 126 4.04 -18.75 -0.96
C ASN A 126 4.69 -17.39 -0.67
N ALA A 127 3.93 -16.42 -0.12
CA ALA A 127 4.47 -15.11 0.23
C ALA A 127 5.59 -15.16 1.28
N THR A 128 5.60 -16.16 2.16
CA THR A 128 6.65 -16.36 3.16
C THR A 128 7.90 -17.06 2.62
N LEU A 129 7.79 -17.70 1.45
CA LEU A 129 8.93 -18.38 0.83
C LEU A 129 10.00 -17.38 0.36
N PRO A 130 11.27 -17.82 0.27
CA PRO A 130 12.34 -17.04 -0.33
C PRO A 130 12.02 -16.61 -1.77
N VAL A 131 12.59 -15.48 -2.19
CA VAL A 131 12.38 -14.94 -3.55
C VAL A 131 12.83 -15.93 -4.63
N GLU A 132 13.90 -16.70 -4.39
CA GLU A 132 14.42 -17.73 -5.29
C GLU A 132 13.42 -18.88 -5.53
N GLN A 133 12.44 -19.03 -4.64
CA GLN A 133 11.36 -20.00 -4.75
C GLN A 133 10.04 -19.37 -5.26
N GLY A 134 10.10 -18.16 -5.78
CA GLY A 134 8.93 -17.43 -6.27
C GLY A 134 8.09 -16.80 -5.16
N GLY A 135 8.61 -16.74 -3.94
CA GLY A 135 8.00 -16.05 -2.80
C GLY A 135 8.40 -14.58 -2.70
N LEU A 136 8.01 -13.95 -1.60
CA LEU A 136 8.35 -12.55 -1.30
C LEU A 136 9.29 -12.43 -0.09
N GLY A 137 9.55 -13.52 0.63
CA GLY A 137 10.34 -13.52 1.86
C GLY A 137 9.73 -12.65 2.96
N GLY A 138 8.40 -12.44 2.93
CA GLY A 138 7.68 -11.52 3.78
C GLY A 138 6.85 -12.17 4.88
N GLU A 139 6.17 -11.33 5.64
CA GLU A 139 5.17 -11.74 6.63
C GLU A 139 3.76 -11.60 6.05
N VAL A 140 2.80 -12.39 6.55
CA VAL A 140 1.41 -12.39 6.09
C VAL A 140 0.47 -12.16 7.27
N ALA A 141 -0.46 -11.23 7.10
CA ALA A 141 -1.59 -11.04 8.02
C ALA A 141 -2.87 -11.54 7.37
N ILE A 142 -3.64 -12.36 8.08
CA ILE A 142 -4.93 -12.91 7.62
C ILE A 142 -6.04 -12.40 8.53
N ILE A 143 -7.10 -11.84 7.93
CA ILE A 143 -8.34 -11.49 8.62
C ILE A 143 -9.38 -12.53 8.21
N ASP A 144 -9.62 -13.52 9.07
CA ASP A 144 -10.59 -14.60 8.83
C ASP A 144 -11.94 -14.27 9.48
N THR A 145 -12.89 -13.80 8.68
CA THR A 145 -14.24 -13.45 9.14
C THR A 145 -15.19 -14.65 9.23
N GLU A 146 -14.82 -15.77 8.62
CA GLU A 146 -15.63 -17.01 8.59
C GLU A 146 -15.14 -18.05 9.60
N ASN A 147 -14.03 -17.80 10.29
CA ASN A 147 -13.38 -18.73 11.24
C ASN A 147 -13.10 -20.12 10.62
N THR A 148 -12.62 -20.11 9.40
CA THR A 148 -12.32 -21.31 8.61
C THR A 148 -10.85 -21.75 8.74
N PHE A 149 -9.99 -20.89 9.26
CA PHE A 149 -8.58 -21.17 9.50
C PHE A 149 -8.43 -22.16 10.67
N ARG A 150 -7.77 -23.30 10.44
CA ARG A 150 -7.51 -24.35 11.43
C ARG A 150 -6.06 -24.78 11.40
#